data_b4fcd5c11ab3d150a020b1314370e698
#
_entry.id   b4fcd5c11ab3d150a020b1314370e698
#
_cell.length_a   1.000
_cell.length_b   1.000
_cell.length_c   1.000
_cell.angle_alpha   90.00
_cell.angle_beta   90.00
_cell.angle_gamma   90.00
#
_symmetry.space_group_name_H-M   'P 1'
#
loop_
_entity.id
_entity.type
_entity.pdbx_description
1 polymer ?
#
loop_
_entity_poly.entity_id
_entity_poly.type
_entity_poly.pdbx_seq_one_letter_code
_entity_poly.pdbx_strand_id
1 'polypeptide(L)'
;MQLDASQKLAAFEALRFLGIASAIALFVYYIPNYWFLENLTAQHSALLMNMVGMKASVWYQGSDVFINQFDVQRMCTGVQVIAVFLGIIVALPRTSVRKKILAFAVIAVSVYLANIGRIILEIWLLYSGLLPWSLAHYPTGLILGVFAVAFLVVVADHFMPAIGDMALSALERARRPTGSTQRP
;
A
#
# COMPACT_ATOMS: atom_id res chain seq x y z
N MET A 1 -19.97 30.40 8.20
CA MET A 1 -20.58 29.04 8.29
C MET A 1 -20.07 28.39 9.56
N GLN A 2 -20.88 28.34 10.62
CA GLN A 2 -20.49 27.74 11.89
C GLN A 2 -20.83 26.25 11.85
N LEU A 3 -19.82 25.39 12.04
CA LEU A 3 -20.00 23.95 12.15
C LEU A 3 -20.76 23.64 13.46
N ASP A 4 -21.74 22.74 13.39
CA ASP A 4 -22.43 22.19 14.55
C ASP A 4 -21.47 21.34 15.43
N ALA A 5 -21.78 21.18 16.70
CA ALA A 5 -20.97 20.44 17.67
C ALA A 5 -20.67 19.00 17.21
N SER A 6 -21.65 18.33 16.59
CA SER A 6 -21.50 16.97 16.03
C SER A 6 -20.53 16.95 14.84
N GLN A 7 -20.54 17.98 13.99
CA GLN A 7 -19.64 18.12 12.86
C GLN A 7 -18.20 18.39 13.31
N LYS A 8 -18.02 19.21 14.36
CA LYS A 8 -16.71 19.49 14.97
C LYS A 8 -16.10 18.21 15.56
N LEU A 9 -16.90 17.41 16.27
CA LEU A 9 -16.41 16.15 16.84
C LEU A 9 -16.01 15.16 15.75
N ALA A 10 -16.82 15.01 14.70
CA ALA A 10 -16.52 14.14 13.58
C ALA A 10 -15.25 14.58 12.81
N ALA A 11 -15.09 15.89 12.59
CA ALA A 11 -13.90 16.44 11.97
C ALA A 11 -12.65 16.19 12.84
N PHE A 12 -12.75 16.34 14.15
CA PHE A 12 -11.65 16.05 15.07
C PHE A 12 -11.26 14.57 15.05
N GLU A 13 -12.24 13.64 15.08
CA GLU A 13 -11.98 12.21 14.98
C GLU A 13 -11.30 11.83 13.64
N ALA A 14 -11.77 12.41 12.53
CA ALA A 14 -11.16 12.19 11.22
C ALA A 14 -9.72 12.74 11.15
N LEU A 15 -9.48 13.94 11.66
CA LEU A 15 -8.14 14.53 11.71
C LEU A 15 -7.21 13.72 12.61
N ARG A 16 -7.69 13.24 13.76
CA ARG A 16 -6.91 12.36 14.65
C ARG A 16 -6.55 11.06 13.95
N PHE A 17 -7.51 10.43 13.27
CA PHE A 17 -7.29 9.20 12.51
C PHE A 17 -6.23 9.42 11.42
N LEU A 18 -6.41 10.43 10.57
CA LEU A 18 -5.48 10.77 9.50
C LEU A 18 -4.08 11.13 10.04
N GLY A 19 -4.03 11.90 11.13
CA GLY A 19 -2.76 12.28 11.76
C GLY A 19 -1.98 11.08 12.28
N ILE A 20 -2.65 10.16 12.99
CA ILE A 20 -2.01 8.93 13.49
C ILE A 20 -1.58 8.03 12.32
N ALA A 21 -2.46 7.81 11.35
CA ALA A 21 -2.18 6.96 10.20
C ALA A 21 -0.98 7.50 9.38
N SER A 22 -0.97 8.80 9.11
CA SER A 22 0.13 9.45 8.38
C SER A 22 1.44 9.42 9.16
N ALA A 23 1.40 9.71 10.47
CA ALA A 23 2.60 9.68 11.30
C ALA A 23 3.26 8.30 11.32
N ILE A 24 2.46 7.23 11.47
CA ILE A 24 2.97 5.85 11.45
C ILE A 24 3.50 5.50 10.06
N ALA A 25 2.75 5.83 8.99
CA ALA A 25 3.17 5.55 7.63
C ALA A 25 4.50 6.24 7.29
N LEU A 26 4.64 7.51 7.64
CA LEU A 26 5.88 8.26 7.45
C LEU A 26 7.02 7.71 8.29
N PHE A 27 6.77 7.42 9.57
CA PHE A 27 7.79 6.82 10.45
C PHE A 27 8.34 5.53 9.87
N VAL A 28 7.46 4.61 9.46
CA VAL A 28 7.86 3.32 8.85
C VAL A 28 8.60 3.58 7.53
N TYR A 29 8.05 4.43 6.65
CA TYR A 29 8.65 4.70 5.34
C TYR A 29 10.05 5.32 5.44
N TYR A 30 10.32 6.17 6.43
CA TYR A 30 11.60 6.85 6.61
C TYR A 30 12.61 6.09 7.48
N ILE A 31 12.36 4.82 7.85
CA ILE A 31 13.40 3.96 8.43
C ILE A 31 14.61 3.94 7.49
N PRO A 32 15.82 4.20 7.98
CA PRO A 32 16.95 4.48 7.09
C PRO A 32 17.46 3.28 6.29
N ASN A 33 17.18 2.06 6.72
CA ASN A 33 17.75 0.87 6.08
C ASN A 33 16.67 -0.19 5.75
N TYR A 34 16.46 -0.40 4.46
CA TYR A 34 15.60 -1.46 3.93
C TYR A 34 16.38 -2.52 3.14
N TRP A 35 17.68 -2.54 3.24
CA TRP A 35 18.53 -3.47 2.49
C TRP A 35 18.07 -4.92 2.61
N PHE A 36 17.65 -5.36 3.80
CA PHE A 36 17.13 -6.71 4.00
C PHE A 36 15.91 -7.00 3.11
N LEU A 37 14.97 -6.06 3.01
CA LEU A 37 13.77 -6.22 2.17
C LEU A 37 14.11 -6.12 0.68
N GLU A 38 15.02 -5.25 0.29
CA GLU A 38 15.51 -5.11 -1.09
C GLU A 38 16.17 -6.41 -1.53
N ASN A 39 17.07 -6.94 -0.71
CA ASN A 39 17.73 -8.21 -0.96
C ASN A 39 16.74 -9.38 -1.04
N LEU A 40 15.81 -9.50 -0.08
CA LEU A 40 14.80 -10.55 -0.07
C LEU A 40 13.91 -10.47 -1.32
N THR A 41 13.50 -9.26 -1.71
CA THR A 41 12.71 -9.01 -2.91
C THR A 41 13.47 -9.42 -4.17
N ALA A 42 14.74 -9.05 -4.27
CA ALA A 42 15.59 -9.41 -5.39
C ALA A 42 15.77 -10.94 -5.52
N GLN A 43 16.08 -11.62 -4.40
CA GLN A 43 16.29 -13.06 -4.40
C GLN A 43 15.01 -13.83 -4.77
N HIS A 44 13.85 -13.48 -4.20
CA HIS A 44 12.60 -14.16 -4.51
C HIS A 44 12.15 -13.86 -5.94
N SER A 45 12.33 -12.64 -6.43
CA SER A 45 12.02 -12.30 -7.82
C SER A 45 12.90 -13.09 -8.79
N ALA A 46 14.22 -13.14 -8.57
CA ALA A 46 15.14 -13.90 -9.39
C ALA A 46 14.87 -15.40 -9.36
N LEU A 47 14.53 -15.96 -8.18
CA LEU A 47 14.14 -17.35 -8.03
C LEU A 47 12.92 -17.68 -8.90
N LEU A 48 11.86 -16.91 -8.80
CA LEU A 48 10.63 -17.13 -9.57
C LEU A 48 10.85 -16.89 -11.07
N MET A 49 11.66 -15.90 -11.46
CA MET A 49 12.06 -15.69 -12.85
C MET A 49 12.76 -16.92 -13.43
N ASN A 50 13.71 -17.49 -12.69
CA ASN A 50 14.39 -18.70 -13.11
C ASN A 50 13.47 -19.92 -13.21
N MET A 51 12.48 -20.05 -12.31
CA MET A 51 11.46 -21.11 -12.37
C MET A 51 10.58 -21.04 -13.62
N VAL A 52 10.34 -19.85 -14.17
CA VAL A 52 9.60 -19.66 -15.42
C VAL A 52 10.49 -19.57 -16.67
N GLY A 53 11.76 -19.93 -16.53
CA GLY A 53 12.71 -20.01 -17.66
C GLY A 53 13.38 -18.68 -18.05
N MET A 54 13.20 -17.62 -17.25
CA MET A 54 13.90 -16.37 -17.42
C MET A 54 15.23 -16.44 -16.67
N LYS A 55 16.34 -16.15 -17.36
CA LYS A 55 17.67 -16.12 -16.72
C LYS A 55 17.81 -14.87 -15.85
N ALA A 56 17.83 -15.05 -14.53
CA ALA A 56 17.98 -13.98 -13.55
C ALA A 56 19.08 -14.30 -12.55
N SER A 57 19.92 -13.32 -12.28
CA SER A 57 20.99 -13.38 -11.26
C SER A 57 20.91 -12.16 -10.36
N VAL A 58 21.15 -12.37 -9.07
CA VAL A 58 21.24 -11.27 -8.08
C VAL A 58 22.72 -10.98 -7.86
N TRP A 59 23.07 -9.71 -7.86
CA TRP A 59 24.42 -9.26 -7.54
C TRP A 59 24.38 -7.94 -6.76
N TYR A 60 25.49 -7.52 -6.19
CA TYR A 60 25.56 -6.41 -5.25
C TYR A 60 26.67 -5.43 -5.65
N GLN A 61 26.39 -4.15 -5.52
CA GLN A 61 27.39 -3.08 -5.66
C GLN A 61 27.32 -2.16 -4.44
N GLY A 62 28.24 -2.35 -3.50
CA GLY A 62 28.17 -1.69 -2.19
C GLY A 62 26.92 -2.15 -1.43
N SER A 63 26.03 -1.20 -1.11
CA SER A 63 24.72 -1.45 -0.48
C SER A 63 23.59 -1.70 -1.47
N ASP A 64 23.82 -1.53 -2.77
CA ASP A 64 22.78 -1.63 -3.78
C ASP A 64 22.61 -3.07 -4.25
N VAL A 65 21.38 -3.47 -4.49
CA VAL A 65 21.00 -4.83 -4.87
C VAL A 65 20.41 -4.82 -6.27
N PHE A 66 20.89 -5.70 -7.13
CA PHE A 66 20.49 -5.76 -8.53
C PHE A 66 19.95 -7.14 -8.93
N ILE A 67 18.95 -7.15 -9.80
CA ILE A 67 18.52 -8.32 -10.58
C ILE A 67 18.98 -8.07 -12.01
N ASN A 68 20.00 -8.81 -12.49
CA ASN A 68 20.66 -8.55 -13.75
C ASN A 68 21.16 -7.08 -13.81
N GLN A 69 20.53 -6.22 -14.61
CA GLN A 69 20.85 -4.80 -14.73
C GLN A 69 19.88 -3.86 -13.99
N PHE A 70 18.89 -4.41 -13.26
CA PHE A 70 17.85 -3.64 -12.60
C PHE A 70 18.17 -3.44 -11.14
N ASP A 71 18.27 -2.20 -10.72
CA ASP A 71 18.44 -1.79 -9.33
C ASP A 71 17.14 -1.98 -8.54
N VAL A 72 17.21 -2.78 -7.48
CA VAL A 72 16.08 -3.08 -6.59
C VAL A 72 16.12 -2.16 -5.38
N GLN A 73 15.54 -1.00 -5.54
CA GLN A 73 15.48 0.02 -4.52
C GLN A 73 14.30 -0.20 -3.54
N ARG A 74 14.27 0.59 -2.46
CA ARG A 74 13.16 0.63 -1.48
C ARG A 74 11.78 0.67 -2.15
N MET A 75 11.62 1.45 -3.21
CA MET A 75 10.36 1.55 -3.96
C MET A 75 9.93 0.23 -4.60
N CYS A 76 10.87 -0.66 -4.84
CA CYS A 76 10.63 -1.98 -5.40
C CYS A 76 10.25 -3.03 -4.35
N THR A 77 10.19 -2.70 -3.07
CA THR A 77 9.85 -3.63 -1.99
C THR A 77 8.37 -3.63 -1.59
N GLY A 78 7.61 -2.64 -2.06
CA GLY A 78 6.21 -2.43 -1.66
C GLY A 78 6.04 -1.83 -0.25
N VAL A 79 7.14 -1.48 0.43
CA VAL A 79 7.11 -0.96 1.81
C VAL A 79 6.25 0.28 1.97
N GLN A 80 6.12 1.12 0.94
CA GLN A 80 5.26 2.31 0.94
C GLN A 80 3.79 1.93 1.17
N VAL A 81 3.30 0.94 0.43
CA VAL A 81 1.91 0.45 0.55
C VAL A 81 1.71 -0.21 1.90
N ILE A 82 2.67 -1.04 2.34
CA ILE A 82 2.64 -1.69 3.66
C ILE A 82 2.61 -0.64 4.79
N ALA A 83 3.41 0.42 4.69
CA ALA A 83 3.46 1.49 5.69
C ALA A 83 2.12 2.25 5.79
N VAL A 84 1.49 2.56 4.67
CA VAL A 84 0.17 3.22 4.63
C VAL A 84 -0.89 2.34 5.27
N PHE A 85 -0.98 1.06 4.89
CA PHE A 85 -1.95 0.14 5.49
C PHE A 85 -1.69 -0.11 6.97
N LEU A 86 -0.43 -0.20 7.40
CA LEU A 86 -0.09 -0.28 8.82
C LEU A 86 -0.61 0.93 9.58
N GLY A 87 -0.38 2.13 9.04
CA GLY A 87 -0.88 3.37 9.62
C GLY A 87 -2.41 3.37 9.77
N ILE A 88 -3.14 3.00 8.72
CA ILE A 88 -4.60 2.88 8.73
C ILE A 88 -5.06 1.85 9.79
N ILE A 89 -4.48 0.64 9.78
CA ILE A 89 -4.86 -0.44 10.69
C ILE A 89 -4.64 -0.06 12.15
N VAL A 90 -3.51 0.57 12.44
CA VAL A 90 -3.19 0.99 13.82
C VAL A 90 -4.11 2.11 14.28
N ALA A 91 -4.40 3.09 13.40
CA ALA A 91 -5.25 4.23 13.70
C ALA A 91 -6.73 3.86 13.91
N LEU A 92 -7.20 2.72 13.40
CA LEU A 92 -8.59 2.30 13.52
C LEU A 92 -9.01 2.15 14.99
N PRO A 93 -10.03 2.89 15.47
CA PRO A 93 -10.54 2.75 16.82
C PRO A 93 -11.37 1.46 16.95
N ARG A 94 -11.54 0.99 18.19
CA ARG A 94 -12.47 -0.10 18.56
C ARG A 94 -12.25 -1.44 17.87
N THR A 95 -11.10 -1.65 17.21
CA THR A 95 -10.73 -2.94 16.60
C THR A 95 -9.76 -3.68 17.51
N SER A 96 -10.01 -4.97 17.76
CA SER A 96 -9.14 -5.77 18.62
C SER A 96 -7.74 -5.93 18.02
N VAL A 97 -6.72 -5.98 18.87
CA VAL A 97 -5.31 -6.12 18.46
C VAL A 97 -5.09 -7.37 17.60
N ARG A 98 -5.75 -8.49 17.95
CA ARG A 98 -5.66 -9.74 17.17
C ARG A 98 -6.12 -9.56 15.73
N LYS A 99 -7.24 -8.87 15.50
CA LYS A 99 -7.75 -8.57 14.16
C LYS A 99 -6.78 -7.64 13.41
N LYS A 100 -6.20 -6.65 14.08
CA LYS A 100 -5.20 -5.74 13.48
C LYS A 100 -3.97 -6.51 13.03
N ILE A 101 -3.43 -7.39 13.86
CA ILE A 101 -2.26 -8.20 13.51
C ILE A 101 -2.57 -9.11 12.32
N LEU A 102 -3.70 -9.81 12.34
CA LEU A 102 -4.08 -10.70 11.24
C LEU A 102 -4.27 -9.93 9.93
N ALA A 103 -5.01 -8.82 9.95
CA ALA A 103 -5.21 -7.99 8.78
C ALA A 103 -3.89 -7.45 8.23
N PHE A 104 -3.02 -6.97 9.11
CA PHE A 104 -1.69 -6.50 8.70
C PHE A 104 -0.86 -7.63 8.07
N ALA A 105 -0.81 -8.81 8.66
CA ALA A 105 -0.07 -9.95 8.13
C ALA A 105 -0.57 -10.34 6.72
N VAL A 106 -1.89 -10.45 6.54
CA VAL A 106 -2.48 -10.77 5.22
C VAL A 106 -2.15 -9.68 4.20
N ILE A 107 -2.31 -8.41 4.55
CA ILE A 107 -2.02 -7.29 3.66
C ILE A 107 -0.53 -7.24 3.31
N ALA A 108 0.36 -7.36 4.29
CA ALA A 108 1.80 -7.31 4.06
C ALA A 108 2.27 -8.43 3.12
N VAL A 109 1.79 -9.66 3.33
CA VAL A 109 2.09 -10.79 2.44
C VAL A 109 1.52 -10.56 1.04
N SER A 110 0.27 -10.09 0.94
CA SER A 110 -0.36 -9.81 -0.37
C SER A 110 0.37 -8.73 -1.15
N VAL A 111 0.76 -7.63 -0.49
CA VAL A 111 1.55 -6.55 -1.09
C VAL A 111 2.89 -7.09 -1.57
N TYR A 112 3.56 -7.86 -0.73
CA TYR A 112 4.87 -8.42 -1.05
C TYR A 112 4.82 -9.33 -2.29
N LEU A 113 3.86 -10.25 -2.34
CA LEU A 113 3.69 -11.16 -3.48
C LEU A 113 3.28 -10.42 -4.76
N ALA A 114 2.34 -9.49 -4.66
CA ALA A 114 1.93 -8.66 -5.80
C ALA A 114 3.09 -7.83 -6.35
N ASN A 115 3.95 -7.32 -5.46
CA ASN A 115 5.11 -6.54 -5.85
C ASN A 115 6.19 -7.38 -6.55
N ILE A 116 6.45 -8.61 -6.08
CA ILE A 116 7.32 -9.55 -6.79
C ILE A 116 6.76 -9.85 -8.19
N GLY A 117 5.46 -10.14 -8.30
CA GLY A 117 4.80 -10.36 -9.59
C GLY A 117 4.95 -9.16 -10.53
N ARG A 118 4.84 -7.94 -10.01
CA ARG A 118 5.08 -6.70 -10.76
C ARG A 118 6.50 -6.62 -11.31
N ILE A 119 7.51 -6.87 -10.47
CA ILE A 119 8.92 -6.85 -10.90
C ILE A 119 9.17 -7.86 -12.02
N ILE A 120 8.69 -9.09 -11.85
CA ILE A 120 8.83 -10.13 -12.86
C ILE A 120 8.18 -9.72 -14.17
N LEU A 121 6.97 -9.17 -14.12
CA LEU A 121 6.24 -8.70 -15.31
C LEU A 121 6.98 -7.55 -15.99
N GLU A 122 7.47 -6.56 -15.24
CA GLU A 122 8.22 -5.42 -15.78
C GLU A 122 9.49 -5.90 -16.50
N ILE A 123 10.26 -6.79 -15.87
CA ILE A 123 11.49 -7.34 -16.46
C ILE A 123 11.17 -8.20 -17.69
N TRP A 124 10.08 -9.00 -17.62
CA TRP A 124 9.65 -9.81 -18.75
C TRP A 124 9.24 -8.96 -19.97
N LEU A 125 8.47 -7.90 -19.76
CA LEU A 125 8.06 -6.96 -20.81
C LEU A 125 9.28 -6.31 -21.50
N LEU A 126 10.31 -6.01 -20.74
CA LEU A 126 11.56 -5.45 -21.25
C LEU A 126 12.35 -6.48 -22.08
N TYR A 127 12.56 -7.67 -21.56
CA TYR A 127 13.33 -8.71 -22.26
C TYR A 127 12.63 -9.26 -23.49
N SER A 128 11.30 -9.25 -23.50
CA SER A 128 10.53 -9.62 -24.69
C SER A 128 10.56 -8.55 -25.81
N GLY A 129 11.07 -7.35 -25.51
CA GLY A 129 11.08 -6.22 -26.45
C GLY A 129 9.69 -5.65 -26.73
N LEU A 130 8.67 -6.07 -25.99
CA LEU A 130 7.28 -5.61 -26.19
C LEU A 130 7.10 -4.14 -25.84
N LEU A 131 7.79 -3.66 -24.82
CA LEU A 131 7.70 -2.28 -24.36
C LEU A 131 9.09 -1.70 -24.05
N PRO A 132 9.34 -0.42 -24.37
CA PRO A 132 10.52 0.29 -23.88
C PRO A 132 10.44 0.51 -22.37
N TRP A 133 11.58 0.74 -21.72
CA TRP A 133 11.67 0.93 -20.25
C TRP A 133 10.65 1.92 -19.70
N SER A 134 10.50 3.08 -20.34
CA SER A 134 9.58 4.12 -19.89
C SER A 134 8.12 3.68 -19.84
N LEU A 135 7.70 2.79 -20.75
CA LEU A 135 6.34 2.26 -20.78
C LEU A 135 6.18 0.99 -19.93
N ALA A 136 7.22 0.17 -19.81
CA ALA A 136 7.16 -1.02 -18.97
C ALA A 136 7.15 -0.68 -17.48
N HIS A 137 7.88 0.36 -17.06
CA HIS A 137 8.04 0.70 -15.65
C HIS A 137 6.92 1.63 -15.13
N TYR A 138 6.77 2.83 -15.73
CA TYR A 138 5.83 3.83 -15.17
C TYR A 138 4.35 3.50 -15.33
N PRO A 139 3.81 3.26 -16.55
CA PRO A 139 2.38 2.99 -16.70
C PRO A 139 1.97 1.65 -16.11
N THR A 140 2.80 0.60 -16.29
CA THR A 140 2.51 -0.73 -15.76
C THR A 140 2.49 -0.71 -14.23
N GLY A 141 3.49 -0.07 -13.61
CA GLY A 141 3.55 0.11 -12.17
C GLY A 141 2.37 0.91 -11.62
N LEU A 142 1.94 1.98 -12.32
CA LEU A 142 0.79 2.78 -11.92
C LEU A 142 -0.52 1.97 -12.01
N ILE A 143 -0.78 1.34 -13.15
CA ILE A 143 -2.00 0.56 -13.37
C ILE A 143 -2.10 -0.60 -12.38
N LEU A 144 -1.06 -1.42 -12.27
CA LEU A 144 -1.01 -2.52 -11.32
C LEU A 144 -1.11 -2.04 -9.88
N GLY A 145 -0.49 -0.89 -9.55
CA GLY A 145 -0.56 -0.27 -8.24
C GLY A 145 -1.99 0.13 -7.87
N VAL A 146 -2.72 0.77 -8.78
CA VAL A 146 -4.13 1.15 -8.54
C VAL A 146 -5.00 -0.08 -8.31
N PHE A 147 -4.88 -1.12 -9.15
CA PHE A 147 -5.64 -2.36 -8.97
C PHE A 147 -5.25 -3.08 -7.67
N ALA A 148 -3.96 -3.14 -7.35
CA ALA A 148 -3.50 -3.75 -6.11
C ALA A 148 -4.04 -3.02 -4.87
N VAL A 149 -3.99 -1.69 -4.84
CA VAL A 149 -4.54 -0.90 -3.73
C VAL A 149 -6.05 -1.08 -3.61
N ALA A 150 -6.80 -1.05 -4.73
CA ALA A 150 -8.24 -1.29 -4.72
C ALA A 150 -8.57 -2.68 -4.16
N PHE A 151 -7.85 -3.72 -4.60
CA PHE A 151 -8.00 -5.07 -4.07
C PHE A 151 -7.67 -5.15 -2.57
N LEU A 152 -6.57 -4.52 -2.14
CA LEU A 152 -6.16 -4.51 -0.74
C LEU A 152 -7.15 -3.77 0.17
N VAL A 153 -7.82 -2.73 -0.32
CA VAL A 153 -8.91 -2.06 0.41
C VAL A 153 -10.07 -3.03 0.65
N VAL A 154 -10.47 -3.80 -0.37
CA VAL A 154 -11.52 -4.82 -0.24
C VAL A 154 -11.11 -5.92 0.76
N VAL A 155 -9.86 -6.39 0.67
CA VAL A 155 -9.31 -7.36 1.63
C VAL A 155 -9.30 -6.79 3.05
N ALA A 156 -8.84 -5.56 3.21
CA ALA A 156 -8.82 -4.90 4.51
C ALA A 156 -10.22 -4.75 5.11
N ASP A 157 -11.21 -4.37 4.29
CA ASP A 157 -12.60 -4.24 4.71
C ASP A 157 -13.22 -5.58 5.13
N HIS A 158 -12.87 -6.67 4.44
CA HIS A 158 -13.31 -8.01 4.83
C HIS A 158 -12.88 -8.40 6.26
N PHE A 159 -11.64 -8.07 6.65
CA PHE A 159 -11.14 -8.33 8.00
C PHE A 159 -11.58 -7.29 9.03
N MET A 160 -11.85 -6.07 8.56
CA MET A 160 -12.16 -4.92 9.41
C MET A 160 -13.25 -4.04 8.76
N PRO A 161 -14.53 -4.46 8.81
CA PRO A 161 -15.66 -3.73 8.20
C PRO A 161 -15.77 -2.27 8.65
N ALA A 162 -15.16 -1.93 9.78
CA ALA A 162 -15.10 -0.57 10.30
C ALA A 162 -14.45 0.44 9.34
N ILE A 163 -13.64 -0.01 8.36
CA ILE A 163 -13.03 0.86 7.34
C ILE A 163 -14.12 1.37 6.39
N GLY A 164 -14.93 0.45 5.84
CA GLY A 164 -16.04 0.78 4.94
C GLY A 164 -17.10 1.64 5.65
N ASP A 165 -17.49 1.28 6.86
CA ASP A 165 -18.46 2.03 7.66
C ASP A 165 -18.00 3.47 7.93
N MET A 166 -16.72 3.66 8.23
CA MET A 166 -16.14 4.98 8.46
C MET A 166 -16.12 5.82 7.17
N ALA A 167 -15.75 5.21 6.04
CA ALA A 167 -15.76 5.88 4.73
C ALA A 167 -17.17 6.26 4.29
N LEU A 168 -18.13 5.33 4.39
CA LEU A 168 -19.54 5.58 4.07
C LEU A 168 -20.14 6.66 4.94
N SER A 169 -19.92 6.62 6.27
CA SER A 169 -20.42 7.64 7.19
C SER A 169 -19.84 9.03 6.91
N ALA A 170 -18.59 9.10 6.49
CA ALA A 170 -17.97 10.36 6.08
C ALA A 170 -18.59 10.91 4.78
N LEU A 171 -18.83 10.06 3.78
CA LEU A 171 -19.49 10.43 2.52
C LEU A 171 -20.94 10.87 2.73
N GLU A 172 -21.70 10.16 3.55
CA GLU A 172 -23.08 10.53 3.88
C GLU A 172 -23.17 11.88 4.60
N ARG A 173 -22.25 12.15 5.52
CA ARG A 173 -22.17 13.45 6.20
C ARG A 173 -21.82 14.58 5.24
N ALA A 174 -20.90 14.34 4.27
CA ALA A 174 -20.54 15.30 3.25
C ALA A 174 -21.69 15.60 2.26
N ARG A 175 -22.57 14.62 2.03
CA ARG A 175 -23.74 14.74 1.15
C ARG A 175 -24.96 15.41 1.79
N ARG A 176 -25.06 15.46 3.12
CA ARG A 176 -26.21 16.13 3.77
C ARG A 176 -26.15 17.63 3.52
N PRO A 177 -27.11 18.21 2.77
CA PRO A 177 -27.13 19.65 2.56
C PRO A 177 -27.30 20.34 3.93
N THR A 178 -26.45 21.32 4.18
CA THR A 178 -26.50 22.23 5.33
C THR A 178 -27.76 23.09 5.26
N GLY A 179 -28.96 22.54 5.51
CA GLY A 179 -30.17 23.34 5.34
C GLY A 179 -31.51 22.74 5.72
N SER A 180 -31.61 21.50 6.20
CA SER A 180 -32.89 21.01 6.73
C SER A 180 -33.01 21.35 8.22
N THR A 181 -33.20 22.62 8.54
CA THR A 181 -33.90 23.02 9.76
C THR A 181 -35.33 22.49 9.64
N GLN A 182 -35.59 21.30 10.14
CA GLN A 182 -36.94 20.96 10.55
C GLN A 182 -37.30 21.94 11.69
N ARG A 183 -38.09 22.97 11.33
CA ARG A 183 -38.84 23.76 12.30
C ARG A 183 -39.94 22.84 12.87
N PRO A 184 -40.16 22.88 14.17
CA PRO A 184 -41.25 22.15 14.84
C PRO A 184 -42.62 22.62 14.39
#